data_e850c93a6b080ab0d99e03e80c6b890d
#
_entry.id   e850c93a6b080ab0d99e03e80c6b890d
#
_cell.length_a   1.000
_cell.length_b   1.000
_cell.length_c   1.000
_cell.angle_alpha   90.00
_cell.angle_beta   90.00
_cell.angle_gamma   90.00
#
_symmetry.space_group_name_H-M   'P 1'
#
loop_
_entity.id
_entity.type
_entity.pdbx_description
1 polymer ?
#
loop_
_entity_poly.entity_id
_entity_poly.type
_entity_poly.pdbx_seq_one_letter_code
_entity_poly.pdbx_strand_id
1 'polypeptide(L)'
;MLINMSQPLSLGIESLAEWATVQTSYDDPQGFLELYNNCCPQGLEASQCHITQTKPNIAGKVIASDYFIKNDKAVEIKEILENINKKPFFMEVKSKSGVYEKDVSPLIYRIKADADGIYLLSAFGNTNLRCDRFTEKLNQAFNLDIKLRDVTRLNQYVDQNGELKEVGEYIKGLL
;
A
#
# COMPACT_ATOMS: atom_id res chain seq x y z
N MET A 1 -11.55 -23.08 -6.75
CA MET A 1 -10.63 -21.95 -6.94
C MET A 1 -10.39 -21.29 -5.60
N LEU A 2 -9.14 -21.12 -5.19
CA LEU A 2 -8.76 -20.41 -3.95
C LEU A 2 -8.04 -19.12 -4.36
N ILE A 3 -8.51 -17.99 -3.80
CA ILE A 3 -7.92 -16.68 -4.04
C ILE A 3 -7.37 -16.14 -2.72
N ASN A 4 -6.10 -15.74 -2.69
CA ASN A 4 -5.52 -14.97 -1.59
C ASN A 4 -5.07 -13.64 -2.14
N MET A 5 -5.52 -12.58 -1.53
CA MET A 5 -5.12 -11.21 -1.88
C MET A 5 -4.05 -10.71 -0.90
N SER A 6 -3.22 -9.81 -1.35
CA SER A 6 -2.42 -8.97 -0.46
C SER A 6 -3.35 -8.17 0.47
N GLN A 7 -2.78 -7.40 1.39
CA GLN A 7 -3.57 -6.65 2.37
C GLN A 7 -4.62 -5.74 1.69
N PRO A 8 -5.84 -5.70 2.21
CA PRO A 8 -6.93 -4.96 1.58
C PRO A 8 -6.64 -3.46 1.51
N LEU A 9 -7.11 -2.85 0.43
CA LEU A 9 -7.10 -1.41 0.24
C LEU A 9 -8.29 -0.78 0.98
N SER A 10 -8.07 0.37 1.61
CA SER A 10 -9.19 1.15 2.18
C SER A 10 -10.08 1.68 1.06
N LEU A 11 -11.39 1.60 1.26
CA LEU A 11 -12.36 2.06 0.26
C LEU A 11 -12.15 3.54 -0.07
N GLY A 12 -12.08 3.86 -1.35
CA GLY A 12 -11.86 5.20 -1.88
C GLY A 12 -10.41 5.54 -2.19
N ILE A 13 -9.45 4.67 -1.86
CA ILE A 13 -8.05 4.77 -2.28
C ILE A 13 -7.87 4.04 -3.61
N GLU A 14 -7.18 4.63 -4.57
CA GLU A 14 -6.76 3.98 -5.81
C GLU A 14 -5.49 3.13 -5.60
N SER A 15 -5.27 2.14 -6.46
CA SER A 15 -4.07 1.31 -6.39
C SER A 15 -3.59 0.89 -7.78
N LEU A 16 -2.28 0.92 -7.96
CA LEU A 16 -1.58 0.41 -9.13
C LEU A 16 -0.89 -0.95 -8.85
N ALA A 17 -0.96 -1.45 -7.63
CA ALA A 17 -0.17 -2.59 -7.18
C ALA A 17 -0.93 -3.50 -6.20
N GLU A 18 -2.06 -4.03 -6.64
CA GLU A 18 -2.75 -5.09 -5.93
C GLU A 18 -2.26 -6.46 -6.42
N TRP A 19 -1.98 -7.35 -5.47
CA TRP A 19 -1.48 -8.69 -5.76
C TRP A 19 -2.43 -9.75 -5.24
N ALA A 20 -2.69 -10.75 -6.08
CA ALA A 20 -3.47 -11.92 -5.71
C ALA A 20 -2.77 -13.20 -6.16
N THR A 21 -2.94 -14.28 -5.39
CA THR A 21 -2.60 -15.63 -5.83
C THR A 21 -3.88 -16.40 -6.06
N VAL A 22 -3.99 -17.03 -7.22
CA VAL A 22 -5.13 -17.85 -7.63
C VAL A 22 -4.66 -19.29 -7.82
N GLN A 23 -5.31 -20.23 -7.16
CA GLN A 23 -5.11 -21.63 -7.43
C GLN A 23 -6.14 -22.12 -8.45
N THR A 24 -5.67 -22.51 -9.62
CA THR A 24 -6.50 -22.95 -10.75
C THR A 24 -5.80 -24.10 -11.49
N SER A 25 -6.55 -24.84 -12.29
CA SER A 25 -5.99 -25.79 -13.27
C SER A 25 -5.72 -25.17 -14.63
N TYR A 26 -5.93 -23.86 -14.78
CA TYR A 26 -5.67 -23.13 -16.01
C TYR A 26 -4.17 -22.83 -16.09
N ASP A 27 -3.52 -23.26 -17.17
CA ASP A 27 -2.07 -23.29 -17.34
C ASP A 27 -1.55 -22.25 -18.37
N ASP A 28 -2.45 -21.45 -18.97
CA ASP A 28 -2.08 -20.34 -19.84
C ASP A 28 -2.26 -19.00 -19.10
N PRO A 29 -1.17 -18.33 -18.66
CA PRO A 29 -1.27 -17.08 -17.92
C PRO A 29 -1.80 -15.92 -18.77
N GLN A 30 -1.52 -15.90 -20.07
CA GLN A 30 -2.00 -14.83 -20.95
C GLN A 30 -3.50 -14.98 -21.19
N GLY A 31 -3.98 -16.18 -21.53
CA GLY A 31 -5.40 -16.45 -21.68
C GLY A 31 -6.17 -16.26 -20.38
N PHE A 32 -5.55 -16.57 -19.20
CA PHE A 32 -6.16 -16.27 -17.91
C PHE A 32 -6.33 -14.76 -17.68
N LEU A 33 -5.32 -13.96 -18.03
CA LEU A 33 -5.34 -12.51 -17.89
C LEU A 33 -6.46 -11.88 -18.76
N GLU A 34 -6.57 -12.32 -20.01
CA GLU A 34 -7.62 -11.87 -20.94
C GLU A 34 -9.02 -12.23 -20.43
N LEU A 35 -9.19 -13.48 -19.98
CA LEU A 35 -10.46 -13.95 -19.43
C LEU A 35 -10.85 -13.17 -18.17
N TYR A 36 -9.89 -12.94 -17.29
CA TYR A 36 -10.09 -12.17 -16.06
C TYR A 36 -10.54 -10.75 -16.39
N ASN A 37 -9.82 -10.04 -17.25
CA ASN A 37 -10.13 -8.65 -17.61
C ASN A 37 -11.48 -8.50 -18.34
N ASN A 38 -11.87 -9.50 -19.14
CA ASN A 38 -13.19 -9.52 -19.77
C ASN A 38 -14.35 -9.69 -18.79
N CYS A 39 -14.09 -10.25 -17.60
CA CYS A 39 -15.11 -10.47 -16.56
C CYS A 39 -15.09 -9.40 -15.47
N CYS A 40 -14.05 -8.58 -15.38
CA CYS A 40 -13.90 -7.58 -14.34
C CYS A 40 -14.75 -6.34 -14.60
N PRO A 41 -15.26 -5.71 -13.54
CA PRO A 41 -15.88 -4.39 -13.66
C PRO A 41 -14.85 -3.35 -14.11
N GLN A 42 -15.34 -2.31 -14.77
CA GLN A 42 -14.52 -1.18 -15.18
C GLN A 42 -13.72 -0.58 -14.01
N GLY A 43 -12.44 -0.33 -14.23
CA GLY A 43 -11.51 0.20 -13.22
C GLY A 43 -10.84 -0.87 -12.35
N LEU A 44 -11.10 -2.16 -12.64
CA LEU A 44 -10.41 -3.27 -12.01
C LEU A 44 -9.76 -4.15 -13.09
N GLU A 45 -8.52 -3.84 -13.44
CA GLU A 45 -7.78 -4.54 -14.49
C GLU A 45 -6.53 -5.20 -13.94
N ALA A 46 -6.28 -6.45 -14.35
CA ALA A 46 -5.02 -7.12 -14.07
C ALA A 46 -4.03 -6.82 -15.22
N SER A 47 -2.84 -6.36 -14.85
CA SER A 47 -1.79 -6.01 -15.82
C SER A 47 -0.80 -7.14 -16.07
N GLN A 48 -0.67 -8.08 -15.11
CA GLN A 48 0.30 -9.18 -15.18
C GLN A 48 -0.30 -10.45 -14.58
N CYS A 49 0.08 -11.59 -15.16
CA CYS A 49 -0.20 -12.92 -14.61
C CYS A 49 1.04 -13.79 -14.77
N HIS A 50 1.40 -14.54 -13.72
CA HIS A 50 2.53 -15.45 -13.72
C HIS A 50 2.14 -16.79 -13.11
N ILE A 51 2.64 -17.89 -13.67
CA ILE A 51 2.50 -19.21 -13.07
C ILE A 51 3.68 -19.44 -12.14
N THR A 52 3.43 -19.87 -10.91
CA THR A 52 4.43 -20.29 -9.95
C THR A 52 4.24 -21.75 -9.57
N GLN A 53 5.30 -22.52 -9.48
CA GLN A 53 5.24 -23.94 -9.08
C GLN A 53 4.89 -24.11 -7.59
N THR A 54 5.23 -23.13 -6.78
CA THR A 54 4.92 -23.11 -5.34
C THR A 54 3.99 -21.96 -5.03
N LYS A 55 3.11 -22.15 -4.04
CA LYS A 55 2.21 -21.09 -3.59
C LYS A 55 3.01 -19.96 -2.92
N PRO A 56 3.17 -18.79 -3.57
CA PRO A 56 3.81 -17.66 -2.91
C PRO A 56 2.85 -17.12 -1.85
N ASN A 57 3.30 -17.03 -0.59
CA ASN A 57 2.52 -16.42 0.47
C ASN A 57 2.70 -14.89 0.44
N ILE A 58 2.23 -14.24 -0.62
CA ILE A 58 2.40 -12.79 -0.82
C ILE A 58 1.78 -12.02 0.35
N ALA A 59 0.55 -12.37 0.74
CA ALA A 59 -0.16 -11.70 1.82
C ALA A 59 0.59 -11.71 3.16
N GLY A 60 1.34 -12.79 3.44
CA GLY A 60 2.13 -12.90 4.67
C GLY A 60 3.54 -12.30 4.56
N LYS A 61 4.00 -11.97 3.35
CA LYS A 61 5.37 -11.48 3.10
C LYS A 61 5.44 -9.98 2.86
N VAL A 62 4.34 -9.35 2.47
CA VAL A 62 4.32 -7.90 2.26
C VAL A 62 4.44 -7.17 3.59
N ILE A 63 5.47 -6.32 3.71
CA ILE A 63 5.80 -5.60 4.94
C ILE A 63 5.80 -4.08 4.77
N ALA A 64 5.81 -3.58 3.55
CA ALA A 64 5.77 -2.16 3.27
C ALA A 64 4.92 -1.86 2.03
N SER A 65 4.43 -0.63 1.97
CA SER A 65 3.75 -0.09 0.80
C SER A 65 4.05 1.39 0.65
N ASP A 66 4.14 1.87 -0.58
CA ASP A 66 4.25 3.28 -0.86
C ASP A 66 2.95 3.84 -1.45
N TYR A 67 2.74 5.10 -1.16
CA TYR A 67 1.57 5.86 -1.56
C TYR A 67 1.99 7.22 -2.09
N PHE A 68 1.27 7.67 -3.10
CA PHE A 68 1.23 9.06 -3.52
C PHE A 68 -0.07 9.68 -2.99
N ILE A 69 0.05 10.86 -2.38
CA ILE A 69 -1.07 11.63 -1.85
C ILE A 69 -1.06 12.98 -2.54
N LYS A 70 -1.95 13.17 -3.50
CA LYS A 70 -2.04 14.43 -4.25
C LYS A 70 -2.48 15.56 -3.32
N ASN A 71 -1.69 16.62 -3.25
CA ASN A 71 -2.01 17.80 -2.44
C ASN A 71 -1.14 19.00 -2.86
N ASP A 72 -1.76 20.10 -3.22
CA ASP A 72 -1.10 21.32 -3.69
C ASP A 72 -0.39 22.11 -2.57
N LYS A 73 -0.74 21.86 -1.30
CA LYS A 73 -0.11 22.48 -0.13
C LYS A 73 1.04 21.65 0.44
N ALA A 74 1.39 20.53 -0.18
CA ALA A 74 2.44 19.63 0.31
C ALA A 74 3.79 20.33 0.49
N VAL A 75 4.12 21.27 -0.40
CA VAL A 75 5.35 22.05 -0.33
C VAL A 75 5.41 22.96 0.91
N GLU A 76 4.27 23.53 1.33
CA GLU A 76 4.22 24.42 2.49
C GLU A 76 4.59 23.73 3.80
N ILE A 77 4.33 22.42 3.89
CA ILE A 77 4.59 21.60 5.06
C ILE A 77 5.74 20.61 4.87
N LYS A 78 6.48 20.72 3.77
CA LYS A 78 7.55 19.79 3.38
C LYS A 78 8.54 19.53 4.48
N GLU A 79 9.11 20.56 5.08
CA GLU A 79 10.13 20.44 6.12
C GLU A 79 9.61 19.70 7.35
N ILE A 80 8.35 19.93 7.72
CA ILE A 80 7.71 19.25 8.84
C ILE A 80 7.48 17.78 8.51
N LEU A 81 6.96 17.49 7.32
CA LEU A 81 6.70 16.12 6.86
C LEU A 81 7.98 15.29 6.79
N GLU A 82 9.04 15.83 6.19
CA GLU A 82 10.30 15.11 6.01
C GLU A 82 11.05 14.84 7.34
N ASN A 83 10.57 15.46 8.43
CA ASN A 83 11.08 15.23 9.78
C ASN A 83 10.07 14.54 10.70
N ILE A 84 8.90 14.14 10.21
CA ILE A 84 7.80 13.60 11.02
C ILE A 84 8.18 12.29 11.73
N ASN A 85 9.06 11.49 11.15
CA ASN A 85 9.53 10.24 11.73
C ASN A 85 10.73 10.41 12.69
N LYS A 86 11.25 11.63 12.86
CA LYS A 86 12.35 11.94 13.79
C LYS A 86 11.85 12.29 15.20
N LYS A 87 10.54 12.48 15.37
CA LYS A 87 9.88 12.77 16.66
C LYS A 87 8.64 11.90 16.78
N PRO A 88 8.16 11.61 18.01
CA PRO A 88 6.92 10.88 18.19
C PRO A 88 5.75 11.56 17.45
N PHE A 89 5.05 10.80 16.61
CA PHE A 89 3.86 11.24 15.92
C PHE A 89 2.68 10.34 16.31
N PHE A 90 1.83 10.87 17.17
CA PHE A 90 0.74 10.12 17.79
C PHE A 90 -0.52 10.14 16.93
N MET A 91 -1.11 8.96 16.80
CA MET A 91 -2.42 8.76 16.17
C MET A 91 -3.34 7.95 17.08
N GLU A 92 -4.63 8.28 17.05
CA GLU A 92 -5.64 7.48 17.72
C GLU A 92 -5.82 6.13 17.02
N VAL A 93 -5.76 5.07 17.79
CA VAL A 93 -6.01 3.70 17.34
C VAL A 93 -7.19 3.13 18.12
N LYS A 94 -8.18 2.60 17.40
CA LYS A 94 -9.32 1.90 18.00
C LYS A 94 -9.01 0.42 18.09
N SER A 95 -9.15 -0.14 19.27
CA SER A 95 -9.04 -1.58 19.53
C SER A 95 -10.31 -2.10 20.20
N LYS A 96 -10.38 -3.42 20.42
CA LYS A 96 -11.48 -4.02 21.19
C LYS A 96 -11.53 -3.52 22.65
N SER A 97 -10.41 -3.09 23.19
CA SER A 97 -10.27 -2.57 24.57
C SER A 97 -10.49 -1.07 24.68
N GLY A 98 -10.74 -0.35 23.59
CA GLY A 98 -10.97 1.10 23.60
C GLY A 98 -10.13 1.87 22.58
N VAL A 99 -10.13 3.19 22.74
CA VAL A 99 -9.33 4.12 21.92
C VAL A 99 -8.08 4.49 22.74
N TYR A 100 -6.92 4.46 22.11
CA TYR A 100 -5.65 4.87 22.69
C TYR A 100 -4.78 5.57 21.65
N GLU A 101 -3.86 6.41 22.13
CA GLU A 101 -2.85 7.03 21.28
C GLU A 101 -1.66 6.08 21.07
N LYS A 102 -1.21 5.98 19.82
CA LYS A 102 -0.04 5.20 19.43
C LYS A 102 0.93 6.08 18.68
N ASP A 103 2.21 6.01 19.06
CA ASP A 103 3.28 6.58 18.25
C ASP A 103 3.42 5.76 16.96
N VAL A 104 3.19 6.40 15.82
CA VAL A 104 3.28 5.79 14.49
C VAL A 104 4.52 6.24 13.72
N SER A 105 5.36 7.10 14.30
CA SER A 105 6.61 7.53 13.65
C SER A 105 7.51 6.38 13.22
N PRO A 106 7.64 5.24 13.95
CA PRO A 106 8.42 4.08 13.50
C PRO A 106 7.81 3.34 12.31
N LEU A 107 6.53 3.59 12.01
CA LEU A 107 5.84 2.99 10.87
C LEU A 107 6.00 3.81 9.59
N ILE A 108 6.60 4.98 9.65
CA ILE A 108 6.90 5.86 8.53
C ILE A 108 8.35 5.64 8.14
N TYR A 109 8.58 4.82 7.11
CA TYR A 109 9.94 4.51 6.67
C TYR A 109 10.57 5.66 5.90
N ARG A 110 9.78 6.32 5.06
CA ARG A 110 10.20 7.50 4.30
C ARG A 110 8.98 8.34 3.96
N ILE A 111 9.12 9.64 4.06
CA ILE A 111 8.13 10.59 3.59
C ILE A 111 8.86 11.75 2.89
N LYS A 112 8.32 12.18 1.75
CA LYS A 112 8.81 13.32 0.97
C LYS A 112 7.63 14.12 0.49
N ALA A 113 7.83 15.40 0.25
CA ALA A 113 6.83 16.25 -0.34
C ALA A 113 7.44 17.15 -1.42
N ASP A 114 6.69 17.37 -2.48
CA ASP A 114 7.02 18.26 -3.57
C ASP A 114 5.78 19.02 -4.08
N ALA A 115 5.87 19.66 -5.24
CA ALA A 115 4.77 20.43 -5.83
C ALA A 115 3.56 19.57 -6.21
N ASP A 116 3.75 18.27 -6.47
CA ASP A 116 2.69 17.37 -6.92
C ASP A 116 1.96 16.73 -5.74
N GLY A 117 2.64 16.58 -4.57
CA GLY A 117 2.03 15.98 -3.40
C GLY A 117 3.02 15.36 -2.41
N ILE A 118 2.55 14.36 -1.69
CA ILE A 118 3.29 13.66 -0.63
C ILE A 118 3.53 12.20 -1.07
N TYR A 119 4.76 11.75 -0.97
CA TYR A 119 5.19 10.38 -1.19
C TYR A 119 5.48 9.72 0.16
N LEU A 120 4.73 8.70 0.50
CA LEU A 120 4.81 7.99 1.77
C LEU A 120 5.20 6.54 1.55
N LEU A 121 6.34 6.09 2.08
CA LEU A 121 6.67 4.68 2.25
C LEU A 121 6.46 4.31 3.72
N SER A 122 5.60 3.36 3.98
CA SER A 122 5.20 3.00 5.34
C SER A 122 5.11 1.49 5.57
N ALA A 123 5.13 1.11 6.86
CA ALA A 123 4.89 -0.25 7.29
C ALA A 123 3.50 -0.73 6.85
N PHE A 124 3.45 -2.00 6.43
CA PHE A 124 2.27 -2.68 5.93
C PHE A 124 2.24 -4.13 6.46
N GLY A 125 1.15 -4.84 6.32
CA GLY A 125 1.02 -6.20 6.85
C GLY A 125 0.56 -6.23 8.31
N ASN A 126 1.21 -7.06 9.14
CA ASN A 126 0.82 -7.25 10.56
C ASN A 126 1.02 -5.99 11.40
N THR A 127 2.05 -5.19 11.07
CA THR A 127 2.29 -3.89 11.70
C THR A 127 2.04 -2.82 10.64
N ASN A 128 0.83 -2.30 10.61
CA ASN A 128 0.32 -1.50 9.51
C ASN A 128 0.12 -0.04 9.93
N LEU A 129 0.65 0.89 9.12
CA LEU A 129 0.21 2.28 9.13
C LEU A 129 -0.98 2.40 8.16
N ARG A 130 -2.19 2.48 8.69
CA ARG A 130 -3.38 2.67 7.87
C ARG A 130 -3.36 4.04 7.19
N CYS A 131 -3.20 4.04 5.86
CA CYS A 131 -3.06 5.26 5.07
C CYS A 131 -4.29 6.18 5.18
N ASP A 132 -5.51 5.62 5.26
CA ASP A 132 -6.75 6.37 5.47
C ASP A 132 -6.72 7.15 6.80
N ARG A 133 -6.25 6.54 7.88
CA ARG A 133 -6.11 7.21 9.19
C ARG A 133 -4.97 8.20 9.23
N PHE A 134 -3.89 7.88 8.52
CA PHE A 134 -2.76 8.80 8.41
C PHE A 134 -3.16 10.08 7.68
N THR A 135 -3.91 10.00 6.57
CA THR A 135 -4.42 11.17 5.87
C THR A 135 -5.41 11.98 6.71
N GLU A 136 -6.30 11.33 7.47
CA GLU A 136 -7.15 12.03 8.45
C GLU A 136 -6.31 12.83 9.46
N LYS A 137 -5.23 12.22 9.98
CA LYS A 137 -4.34 12.90 10.94
C LYS A 137 -3.56 14.04 10.30
N LEU A 138 -3.10 13.89 9.04
CA LEU A 138 -2.47 15.01 8.32
C LEU A 138 -3.44 16.17 8.12
N ASN A 139 -4.68 15.89 7.74
CA ASN A 139 -5.72 16.91 7.61
C ASN A 139 -5.93 17.70 8.91
N GLN A 140 -6.02 16.98 10.04
CA GLN A 140 -6.19 17.60 11.35
C GLN A 140 -4.97 18.41 11.80
N ALA A 141 -3.76 17.86 11.61
CA ALA A 141 -2.52 18.47 12.10
C ALA A 141 -2.10 19.69 11.28
N PHE A 142 -2.39 19.71 9.98
CA PHE A 142 -1.86 20.72 9.05
C PHE A 142 -2.96 21.47 8.28
N ASN A 143 -4.23 21.31 8.69
CA ASN A 143 -5.38 21.93 8.04
C ASN A 143 -5.41 21.70 6.51
N LEU A 144 -5.15 20.45 6.10
CA LEU A 144 -5.24 20.00 4.73
C LEU A 144 -6.66 19.50 4.43
N ASP A 145 -6.99 19.33 3.14
CA ASP A 145 -8.27 18.77 2.68
C ASP A 145 -8.04 17.56 1.75
N ILE A 146 -7.20 16.61 2.19
CA ILE A 146 -6.93 15.37 1.46
C ILE A 146 -8.16 14.47 1.54
N LYS A 147 -8.66 14.04 0.39
CA LYS A 147 -9.71 13.02 0.27
C LYS A 147 -9.05 11.66 -0.02
N LEU A 148 -9.72 10.55 0.29
CA LEU A 148 -9.17 9.22 0.00
C LEU A 148 -8.94 8.96 -1.51
N ARG A 149 -9.74 9.59 -2.37
CA ARG A 149 -9.55 9.56 -3.83
C ARG A 149 -8.29 10.30 -4.33
N ASP A 150 -7.68 11.12 -3.48
CA ASP A 150 -6.42 11.81 -3.78
C ASP A 150 -5.20 10.93 -3.41
N VAL A 151 -5.46 9.72 -2.89
CA VAL A 151 -4.45 8.76 -2.46
C VAL A 151 -4.39 7.61 -3.45
N THR A 152 -3.19 7.32 -3.93
CA THR A 152 -2.90 6.16 -4.79
C THR A 152 -1.81 5.31 -4.17
N ARG A 153 -2.07 4.00 -3.99
CA ARG A 153 -1.03 3.03 -3.67
C ARG A 153 -0.20 2.79 -4.92
N LEU A 154 1.10 3.05 -4.87
CA LEU A 154 1.99 2.90 -6.01
C LEU A 154 2.59 1.50 -6.09
N ASN A 155 3.03 0.96 -4.92
CA ASN A 155 3.70 -0.34 -4.88
C ASN A 155 3.56 -1.03 -3.52
N GLN A 156 3.89 -2.33 -3.50
CA GLN A 156 3.99 -3.15 -2.30
C GLN A 156 5.36 -3.82 -2.28
N TYR A 157 5.92 -4.02 -1.07
CA TYR A 157 7.28 -4.51 -0.89
C TYR A 157 7.31 -5.68 0.09
N VAL A 158 8.19 -6.64 -0.22
CA VAL A 158 8.57 -7.73 0.68
C VAL A 158 9.97 -7.48 1.25
N ASP A 159 10.26 -8.05 2.41
CA ASP A 159 11.65 -8.14 2.88
C ASP A 159 12.37 -9.28 2.16
N GLN A 160 13.47 -8.96 1.52
CA GLN A 160 14.41 -9.94 0.99
C GLN A 160 15.82 -9.66 1.55
N ASN A 161 16.20 -10.41 2.59
CA ASN A 161 17.50 -10.29 3.26
C ASN A 161 17.78 -8.90 3.88
N GLY A 162 16.75 -8.24 4.42
CA GLY A 162 16.86 -6.91 5.03
C GLY A 162 16.67 -5.75 4.07
N GLU A 163 16.39 -6.03 2.79
CA GLU A 163 16.12 -5.02 1.78
C GLU A 163 14.66 -5.09 1.31
N LEU A 164 14.05 -3.93 1.07
CA LEU A 164 12.72 -3.83 0.49
C LEU A 164 12.81 -4.12 -1.01
N LYS A 165 12.14 -5.18 -1.45
CA LYS A 165 12.01 -5.55 -2.85
C LYS A 165 10.56 -5.45 -3.29
N GLU A 166 10.30 -4.86 -4.44
CA GLU A 166 8.96 -4.81 -5.02
C GLU A 166 8.38 -6.21 -5.21
N VAL A 167 7.09 -6.39 -4.92
CA VAL A 167 6.44 -7.70 -5.03
C VAL A 167 6.58 -8.27 -6.45
N GLY A 168 6.45 -7.43 -7.48
CA GLY A 168 6.63 -7.85 -8.86
C GLY A 168 8.01 -8.44 -9.16
N GLU A 169 9.07 -7.79 -8.67
CA GLU A 169 10.45 -8.27 -8.80
C GLU A 169 10.70 -9.55 -7.96
N TYR A 170 10.12 -9.60 -6.77
CA TYR A 170 10.18 -10.80 -5.94
C TYR A 170 9.55 -12.01 -6.63
N ILE A 171 8.36 -11.85 -7.25
CA ILE A 171 7.67 -12.92 -7.97
C ILE A 171 8.49 -13.37 -9.17
N LYS A 172 9.04 -12.45 -9.97
CA LYS A 172 9.91 -12.81 -11.11
C LYS A 172 11.12 -13.66 -10.68
N GLY A 173 11.62 -13.45 -9.47
CA GLY A 173 12.69 -14.26 -8.91
C GLY A 173 12.26 -15.67 -8.44
N LEU A 174 10.95 -15.98 -8.45
CA LEU A 174 10.40 -17.31 -8.14
C LEU A 174 10.06 -18.14 -9.39
N LEU A 175 10.11 -17.54 -10.58
CA LEU A 175 9.86 -18.21 -11.87
C LEU A 175 11.11 -18.91 -12.36
#